data_fed29b4aca8aac4c2708957d389901c6
#
_entry.id   fed29b4aca8aac4c2708957d389901c6
#
_cell.length_a   1.000
_cell.length_b   1.000
_cell.length_c   1.000
_cell.angle_alpha   90.00
_cell.angle_beta   90.00
_cell.angle_gamma   90.00
#
_symmetry.space_group_name_H-M   'P 1'
#
loop_
_entity.id
_entity.type
_entity.pdbx_description
1 polymer ?
#
loop_
_entity_poly.entity_id
_entity_poly.type
_entity_poly.pdbx_seq_one_letter_code
_entity_poly.pdbx_strand_id
1 'polypeptide(L)'
;EAVAATGTLRLVGVAGYEGEVPDADLVAVRGWLRQLAEVAAALDAAGHFAEAEEIVVSAGGSAWFDAVADAFAELPELSAPVLKLLRSGAYVSHDDGHYHRLTPFNRHPDEGALQAAFTLWTQVVSRPEAGQAFLNAGKRDAAYDLELPQPHAVRGTDGTVRPATGLAVTGLNDQHARVRVEEGTALEVGEWVGLGMSHPCTIFDKWQAIPVVDADGTVTDLIRTFF
;
A
#
# COMPACT_ATOMS: atom_id res chain seq x y z
N GLU A 1 -13.80 -20.81 23.68
CA GLU A 1 -13.75 -21.33 25.08
C GLU A 1 -12.77 -20.49 25.93
N ALA A 2 -11.48 -20.29 25.50
CA ALA A 2 -10.49 -19.59 26.32
C ALA A 2 -10.91 -18.12 26.62
N VAL A 3 -11.45 -17.38 25.66
CA VAL A 3 -11.93 -16.00 25.85
C VAL A 3 -13.09 -15.95 26.84
N ALA A 4 -14.07 -16.85 26.68
CA ALA A 4 -15.23 -16.91 27.57
C ALA A 4 -14.87 -17.28 29.02
N ALA A 5 -13.75 -17.99 29.21
CA ALA A 5 -13.31 -18.40 30.56
C ALA A 5 -12.60 -17.28 31.33
N THR A 6 -12.18 -16.19 30.69
CA THR A 6 -11.39 -15.13 31.37
C THR A 6 -12.23 -14.15 32.18
N GLY A 7 -13.50 -13.97 31.87
CA GLY A 7 -14.39 -12.96 32.48
C GLY A 7 -13.98 -11.50 32.26
N THR A 8 -12.83 -11.26 31.62
CA THR A 8 -12.29 -9.92 31.32
C THR A 8 -12.34 -9.56 29.85
N LEU A 9 -12.55 -10.55 28.97
CA LEU A 9 -12.64 -10.38 27.53
C LEU A 9 -14.02 -10.82 27.03
N ARG A 10 -14.54 -10.14 26.05
CA ARG A 10 -15.74 -10.52 25.30
C ARG A 10 -15.36 -10.84 23.86
N LEU A 11 -15.86 -11.94 23.33
CA LEU A 11 -15.75 -12.22 21.89
C LEU A 11 -16.88 -11.46 21.19
N VAL A 12 -16.51 -10.51 20.35
CA VAL A 12 -17.48 -9.64 19.65
C VAL A 12 -17.44 -9.79 18.13
N GLY A 13 -16.62 -10.71 17.59
CA GLY A 13 -16.58 -10.88 16.15
C GLY A 13 -15.42 -11.70 15.66
N VAL A 14 -15.24 -11.69 14.35
CA VAL A 14 -14.14 -12.35 13.62
C VAL A 14 -13.42 -11.36 12.73
N ALA A 15 -12.12 -11.52 12.60
CA ALA A 15 -11.30 -10.75 11.68
C ALA A 15 -10.32 -11.66 10.95
N GLY A 16 -10.02 -11.31 9.70
CA GLY A 16 -9.02 -12.03 8.93
C GLY A 16 -8.39 -11.14 7.87
N TYR A 17 -7.38 -11.67 7.18
CA TYR A 17 -6.68 -10.96 6.12
C TYR A 17 -6.49 -11.89 4.91
N GLU A 18 -7.17 -11.58 3.84
CA GLU A 18 -7.18 -12.36 2.60
C GLU A 18 -5.90 -12.19 1.75
N GLY A 19 -5.10 -11.18 2.06
CA GLY A 19 -3.83 -10.93 1.36
C GLY A 19 -2.76 -12.01 1.60
N GLU A 20 -2.94 -12.86 2.62
CA GLU A 20 -2.06 -14.00 2.91
C GLU A 20 -2.50 -15.30 2.22
N VAL A 21 -3.55 -15.27 1.40
CA VAL A 21 -3.97 -16.43 0.59
C VAL A 21 -2.87 -16.75 -0.43
N PRO A 22 -2.26 -17.95 -0.40
CA PRO A 22 -1.22 -18.31 -1.35
C PRO A 22 -1.74 -18.27 -2.79
N ASP A 23 -0.93 -17.76 -3.71
CA ASP A 23 -1.26 -17.66 -5.14
C ASP A 23 -2.64 -17.02 -5.37
N ALA A 24 -2.95 -15.97 -4.60
CA ALA A 24 -4.27 -15.36 -4.52
C ALA A 24 -4.80 -14.95 -5.90
N ASP A 25 -5.83 -15.64 -6.34
CA ASP A 25 -6.74 -15.19 -7.38
C ASP A 25 -8.12 -14.89 -6.79
N LEU A 26 -9.01 -14.35 -7.60
CA LEU A 26 -10.36 -13.99 -7.15
C LEU A 26 -11.17 -15.18 -6.60
N VAL A 27 -10.94 -16.39 -7.13
CA VAL A 27 -11.64 -17.62 -6.70
C VAL A 27 -11.16 -18.05 -5.32
N ALA A 28 -9.85 -18.08 -5.12
CA ALA A 28 -9.23 -18.45 -3.85
C ALA A 28 -9.61 -17.45 -2.76
N VAL A 29 -9.55 -16.15 -3.04
CA VAL A 29 -9.92 -15.08 -2.12
C VAL A 29 -11.41 -15.14 -1.74
N ARG A 30 -12.32 -15.33 -2.70
CA ARG A 30 -13.74 -15.53 -2.42
C ARG A 30 -14.01 -16.78 -1.60
N GLY A 31 -13.27 -17.87 -1.87
CA GLY A 31 -13.33 -19.09 -1.06
C GLY A 31 -12.94 -18.84 0.40
N TRP A 32 -11.86 -18.10 0.62
CA TRP A 32 -11.39 -17.74 1.95
C TRP A 32 -12.39 -16.81 2.69
N LEU A 33 -12.93 -15.81 2.00
CA LEU A 33 -13.94 -14.90 2.57
C LEU A 33 -15.23 -15.63 2.97
N ARG A 34 -15.64 -16.64 2.18
CA ARG A 34 -16.76 -17.52 2.54
C ARG A 34 -16.48 -18.29 3.83
N GLN A 35 -15.26 -18.82 4.00
CA GLN A 35 -14.87 -19.49 5.25
C GLN A 35 -14.92 -18.53 6.45
N LEU A 36 -14.50 -17.27 6.28
CA LEU A 36 -14.62 -16.25 7.33
C LEU A 36 -16.09 -16.03 7.75
N ALA A 37 -16.99 -15.95 6.77
CA ALA A 37 -18.43 -15.84 7.03
C ALA A 37 -19.00 -17.08 7.72
N GLU A 38 -18.58 -18.28 7.31
CA GLU A 38 -18.98 -19.55 7.93
C GLU A 38 -18.50 -19.64 9.39
N VAL A 39 -17.27 -19.17 9.67
CA VAL A 39 -16.75 -19.11 11.05
C VAL A 39 -17.56 -18.14 11.89
N ALA A 40 -17.92 -16.97 11.36
CA ALA A 40 -18.77 -16.02 12.07
C ALA A 40 -20.13 -16.64 12.42
N ALA A 41 -20.79 -17.26 11.46
CA ALA A 41 -22.08 -17.92 11.65
C ALA A 41 -22.01 -19.09 12.65
N ALA A 42 -20.94 -19.90 12.58
CA ALA A 42 -20.77 -21.03 13.50
C ALA A 42 -20.54 -20.58 14.95
N LEU A 43 -19.76 -19.51 15.15
CA LEU A 43 -19.52 -18.92 16.48
C LEU A 43 -20.80 -18.30 17.05
N ASP A 44 -21.60 -17.63 16.22
CA ASP A 44 -22.88 -17.07 16.59
C ASP A 44 -23.88 -18.16 17.00
N ALA A 45 -24.04 -19.18 16.17
CA ALA A 45 -24.89 -20.32 16.46
C ALA A 45 -24.50 -21.08 17.75
N ALA A 46 -23.21 -21.08 18.10
CA ALA A 46 -22.70 -21.62 19.35
C ALA A 46 -22.88 -20.68 20.56
N GLY A 47 -23.47 -19.50 20.38
CA GLY A 47 -23.74 -18.52 21.44
C GLY A 47 -22.50 -17.74 21.90
N HIS A 48 -21.40 -17.77 21.14
CA HIS A 48 -20.16 -17.08 21.53
C HIS A 48 -20.22 -15.55 21.44
N PHE A 49 -21.22 -15.01 20.76
CA PHE A 49 -21.47 -13.57 20.65
C PHE A 49 -22.64 -13.07 21.50
N ALA A 50 -23.13 -13.90 22.44
CA ALA A 50 -24.33 -13.59 23.26
C ALA A 50 -24.24 -12.26 24.07
N GLU A 51 -23.03 -11.79 24.35
CA GLU A 51 -22.76 -10.51 25.04
C GLU A 51 -22.42 -9.36 24.10
N ALA A 52 -22.44 -9.60 22.77
CA ALA A 52 -22.13 -8.57 21.79
C ALA A 52 -23.39 -7.77 21.43
N GLU A 53 -23.34 -6.46 21.58
CA GLU A 53 -24.38 -5.57 21.08
C GLU A 53 -24.37 -5.48 19.55
N GLU A 54 -23.19 -5.66 18.96
CA GLU A 54 -22.90 -5.66 17.54
C GLU A 54 -21.81 -6.68 17.25
N ILE A 55 -22.00 -7.53 16.23
CA ILE A 55 -21.00 -8.53 15.82
C ILE A 55 -20.11 -7.94 14.75
N VAL A 56 -18.79 -7.91 14.99
CA VAL A 56 -17.81 -7.38 14.03
C VAL A 56 -17.36 -8.48 13.07
N VAL A 57 -17.54 -8.26 11.77
CA VAL A 57 -16.90 -9.08 10.72
C VAL A 57 -15.96 -8.19 9.93
N SER A 58 -14.66 -8.50 10.00
CA SER A 58 -13.63 -7.62 9.48
C SER A 58 -12.64 -8.33 8.57
N ALA A 59 -12.44 -7.77 7.38
CA ALA A 59 -11.45 -8.18 6.40
C ALA A 59 -11.06 -6.96 5.54
N GLY A 60 -10.30 -7.16 4.48
CA GLY A 60 -10.09 -6.16 3.45
C GLY A 60 -8.69 -5.59 3.39
N GLY A 61 -7.80 -6.29 2.71
CA GLY A 61 -6.57 -5.73 2.17
C GLY A 61 -6.84 -4.85 0.95
N SER A 62 -5.86 -4.05 0.59
CA SER A 62 -6.01 -3.07 -0.49
C SER A 62 -6.07 -3.68 -1.90
N ALA A 63 -5.74 -4.97 -2.05
CA ALA A 63 -5.82 -5.68 -3.33
C ALA A 63 -7.20 -6.30 -3.63
N TRP A 64 -8.06 -6.48 -2.61
CA TRP A 64 -9.27 -7.30 -2.72
C TRP A 64 -10.50 -6.68 -2.06
N PHE A 65 -10.53 -5.37 -1.82
CA PHE A 65 -11.66 -4.73 -1.14
C PHE A 65 -12.99 -4.86 -1.89
N ASP A 66 -12.98 -5.03 -3.22
CA ASP A 66 -14.15 -5.35 -4.04
C ASP A 66 -14.74 -6.72 -3.67
N ALA A 67 -13.90 -7.76 -3.66
CA ALA A 67 -14.32 -9.10 -3.27
C ALA A 67 -14.81 -9.17 -1.81
N VAL A 68 -14.21 -8.37 -0.93
CA VAL A 68 -14.63 -8.25 0.47
C VAL A 68 -15.98 -7.54 0.57
N ALA A 69 -16.21 -6.48 -0.21
CA ALA A 69 -17.50 -5.78 -0.26
C ALA A 69 -18.61 -6.73 -0.73
N ASP A 70 -18.36 -7.52 -1.79
CA ASP A 70 -19.29 -8.56 -2.27
C ASP A 70 -19.60 -9.58 -1.17
N ALA A 71 -18.55 -10.15 -0.55
CA ALA A 71 -18.73 -11.15 0.51
C ALA A 71 -19.49 -10.59 1.73
N PHE A 72 -19.26 -9.33 2.09
CA PHE A 72 -19.98 -8.68 3.17
C PHE A 72 -21.43 -8.39 2.82
N ALA A 73 -21.78 -8.20 1.56
CA ALA A 73 -23.18 -8.08 1.13
C ALA A 73 -23.95 -9.40 1.31
N GLU A 74 -23.24 -10.53 1.15
CA GLU A 74 -23.80 -11.89 1.22
C GLU A 74 -23.74 -12.52 2.64
N LEU A 75 -23.26 -11.78 3.66
CA LEU A 75 -23.22 -12.30 5.04
C LEU A 75 -24.62 -12.73 5.51
N PRO A 76 -24.76 -13.90 6.17
CA PRO A 76 -26.02 -14.33 6.73
C PRO A 76 -26.46 -13.40 7.88
N GLU A 77 -27.75 -13.41 8.19
CA GLU A 77 -28.25 -12.79 9.42
C GLU A 77 -27.68 -13.51 10.64
N LEU A 78 -27.19 -12.74 11.60
CA LEU A 78 -26.66 -13.23 12.87
C LEU A 78 -27.59 -12.77 14.02
N SER A 79 -27.29 -13.24 15.24
CA SER A 79 -28.11 -12.96 16.43
C SER A 79 -28.14 -11.49 16.85
N ALA A 80 -27.16 -10.68 16.40
CA ALA A 80 -27.11 -9.25 16.61
C ALA A 80 -26.74 -8.52 15.29
N PRO A 81 -26.91 -7.19 15.20
CA PRO A 81 -26.48 -6.40 14.05
C PRO A 81 -25.00 -6.64 13.70
N VAL A 82 -24.67 -6.68 12.41
CA VAL A 82 -23.29 -6.94 11.96
C VAL A 82 -22.62 -5.65 11.54
N LEU A 83 -21.53 -5.29 12.23
CA LEU A 83 -20.58 -4.27 11.77
C LEU A 83 -19.61 -4.87 10.76
N LYS A 84 -19.79 -4.51 9.50
CA LYS A 84 -18.94 -4.91 8.37
C LYS A 84 -17.78 -3.93 8.27
N LEU A 85 -16.58 -4.35 8.70
CA LEU A 85 -15.44 -3.48 8.83
C LEU A 85 -14.37 -3.76 7.76
N LEU A 86 -14.29 -2.89 6.76
CA LEU A 86 -13.23 -2.90 5.76
C LEU A 86 -11.98 -2.19 6.31
N ARG A 87 -10.80 -2.82 6.19
CA ARG A 87 -9.54 -2.33 6.76
C ARG A 87 -8.48 -1.97 5.70
N SER A 88 -8.88 -1.71 4.47
CA SER A 88 -7.96 -1.25 3.44
C SER A 88 -7.33 0.08 3.83
N GLY A 89 -6.03 0.22 3.74
CA GLY A 89 -5.29 1.41 4.15
C GLY A 89 -4.40 1.98 3.04
N ALA A 90 -3.80 1.14 2.21
CA ALA A 90 -2.87 1.59 1.17
C ALA A 90 -3.53 2.52 0.13
N TYR A 91 -4.85 2.47 -0.05
CA TYR A 91 -5.58 3.35 -0.98
C TYR A 91 -5.45 4.84 -0.65
N VAL A 92 -5.17 5.19 0.61
CA VAL A 92 -5.04 6.59 1.08
C VAL A 92 -3.91 7.31 0.33
N SER A 93 -2.83 6.62 0.08
CA SER A 93 -1.68 7.15 -0.66
C SER A 93 -1.43 6.45 -1.98
N HIS A 94 -2.00 5.24 -2.13
CA HIS A 94 -1.70 4.32 -3.22
C HIS A 94 -0.19 4.10 -3.38
N ASP A 95 0.26 3.46 -4.47
CA ASP A 95 1.66 3.31 -4.81
C ASP A 95 1.87 3.17 -6.32
N ASP A 96 3.13 3.25 -6.75
CA ASP A 96 3.52 3.13 -8.15
C ASP A 96 3.89 1.69 -8.56
N GLY A 97 3.78 0.71 -7.66
CA GLY A 97 4.23 -0.66 -7.89
C GLY A 97 3.19 -1.72 -7.57
N HIS A 98 3.29 -2.31 -6.39
CA HIS A 98 2.52 -3.48 -5.97
C HIS A 98 1.00 -3.25 -6.05
N TYR A 99 0.49 -2.24 -5.38
CA TYR A 99 -0.95 -1.96 -5.38
C TYR A 99 -1.44 -1.33 -6.68
N HIS A 100 -0.57 -0.62 -7.42
CA HIS A 100 -0.91 -0.15 -8.76
C HIS A 100 -1.30 -1.31 -9.69
N ARG A 101 -0.64 -2.47 -9.57
CA ARG A 101 -0.97 -3.66 -10.35
C ARG A 101 -2.15 -4.47 -9.80
N LEU A 102 -2.38 -4.42 -8.49
CA LEU A 102 -3.36 -5.27 -7.81
C LEU A 102 -4.66 -4.56 -7.44
N THR A 103 -4.75 -3.25 -7.65
CA THR A 103 -5.94 -2.49 -7.28
C THR A 103 -7.20 -3.08 -7.93
N PRO A 104 -8.32 -3.19 -7.20
CA PRO A 104 -9.61 -3.57 -7.75
C PRO A 104 -10.07 -2.74 -8.93
N PHE A 105 -9.68 -1.48 -9.03
CA PHE A 105 -10.00 -0.62 -10.18
C PHE A 105 -9.42 -1.12 -11.52
N ASN A 106 -8.41 -1.99 -11.51
CA ASN A 106 -7.96 -2.67 -12.73
C ASN A 106 -8.99 -3.70 -13.22
N ARG A 107 -9.85 -4.22 -12.32
CA ARG A 107 -10.97 -5.11 -12.65
C ARG A 107 -12.26 -4.34 -12.94
N HIS A 108 -12.37 -3.13 -12.40
CA HIS A 108 -13.53 -2.25 -12.50
C HIS A 108 -13.12 -0.84 -12.98
N PRO A 109 -12.56 -0.68 -14.19
CA PRO A 109 -11.98 0.59 -14.63
C PRO A 109 -13.00 1.72 -14.77
N ASP A 110 -14.28 1.39 -14.96
CA ASP A 110 -15.37 2.36 -15.06
C ASP A 110 -15.76 2.98 -13.70
N GLU A 111 -15.32 2.38 -12.60
CA GLU A 111 -15.62 2.86 -11.24
C GLU A 111 -14.60 3.88 -10.73
N GLY A 112 -13.48 4.09 -11.42
CA GLY A 112 -12.46 5.07 -11.10
C GLY A 112 -11.04 4.55 -11.18
N ALA A 113 -10.11 5.30 -10.58
CA ALA A 113 -8.70 4.95 -10.48
C ALA A 113 -8.10 5.56 -9.21
N LEU A 114 -7.09 4.91 -8.66
CA LEU A 114 -6.25 5.47 -7.61
C LEU A 114 -4.96 6.03 -8.22
N GLN A 115 -4.46 7.11 -7.63
CA GLN A 115 -3.20 7.72 -8.02
C GLN A 115 -2.21 7.65 -6.87
N ALA A 116 -0.96 7.31 -7.17
CA ALA A 116 0.11 7.35 -6.18
C ALA A 116 0.34 8.80 -5.73
N ALA A 117 0.36 9.01 -4.41
CA ALA A 117 0.49 10.32 -3.80
C ALA A 117 1.90 10.60 -3.25
N PHE A 118 2.78 9.59 -3.23
CA PHE A 118 4.15 9.76 -2.75
C PHE A 118 5.13 9.96 -3.89
N THR A 119 6.04 10.91 -3.70
CA THR A 119 7.26 11.03 -4.51
C THR A 119 8.45 11.24 -3.59
N LEU A 120 9.45 10.37 -3.68
CA LEU A 120 10.74 10.58 -3.05
C LEU A 120 11.67 11.29 -4.02
N TRP A 121 11.92 12.57 -3.80
CA TRP A 121 12.87 13.35 -4.57
C TRP A 121 14.29 13.09 -4.09
N THR A 122 15.15 12.62 -4.99
CA THR A 122 16.53 12.24 -4.70
C THR A 122 17.48 12.90 -5.68
N GLN A 123 18.66 13.30 -5.23
CA GLN A 123 19.64 13.97 -6.08
C GLN A 123 20.62 12.97 -6.70
N VAL A 124 20.97 13.17 -7.96
CA VAL A 124 22.09 12.47 -8.64
C VAL A 124 23.39 12.96 -8.05
N VAL A 125 24.08 12.12 -7.31
CA VAL A 125 25.33 12.48 -6.63
C VAL A 125 26.57 11.99 -7.38
N SER A 126 26.41 11.01 -8.26
CA SER A 126 27.53 10.48 -9.05
C SER A 126 27.02 9.81 -10.33
N ARG A 127 27.81 9.97 -11.41
CA ARG A 127 27.61 9.28 -12.68
C ARG A 127 28.97 8.80 -13.19
N PRO A 128 29.51 7.69 -12.64
CA PRO A 128 30.85 7.22 -12.96
C PRO A 128 30.97 6.69 -14.40
N GLU A 129 29.85 6.24 -14.97
CA GLU A 129 29.77 5.68 -16.32
C GLU A 129 28.53 6.19 -17.04
N ALA A 130 28.52 6.17 -18.36
CA ALA A 130 27.36 6.60 -19.15
C ALA A 130 26.08 5.83 -18.81
N GLY A 131 26.20 4.53 -18.52
CA GLY A 131 25.10 3.62 -18.20
C GLY A 131 24.72 3.54 -16.72
N GLN A 132 25.39 4.28 -15.82
CA GLN A 132 25.19 4.14 -14.39
C GLN A 132 25.22 5.49 -13.65
N ALA A 133 24.28 5.67 -12.74
CA ALA A 133 24.24 6.80 -11.81
C ALA A 133 23.92 6.33 -10.39
N PHE A 134 24.21 7.19 -9.41
CA PHE A 134 23.89 7.00 -8.01
C PHE A 134 23.09 8.17 -7.47
N LEU A 135 22.04 7.85 -6.69
CA LEU A 135 21.18 8.81 -6.00
C LEU A 135 21.48 8.79 -4.51
N ASN A 136 21.24 9.92 -3.83
CA ASN A 136 21.48 10.10 -2.40
C ASN A 136 20.35 9.56 -1.48
N ALA A 137 19.59 8.58 -1.93
CA ALA A 137 18.58 7.90 -1.12
C ALA A 137 18.72 6.37 -1.26
N GLY A 138 18.40 5.64 -0.21
CA GLY A 138 18.53 4.19 -0.17
C GLY A 138 17.46 3.54 0.69
N LYS A 139 17.82 2.41 1.31
CA LYS A 139 16.92 1.60 2.14
C LYS A 139 16.36 2.35 3.35
N ARG A 140 17.05 3.39 3.82
CA ARG A 140 16.59 4.22 4.95
C ARG A 140 15.51 5.20 4.53
N ASP A 141 15.39 5.51 3.24
CA ASP A 141 14.56 6.58 2.71
C ASP A 141 13.36 6.04 1.93
N ALA A 142 13.50 4.87 1.31
CA ALA A 142 12.52 4.27 0.40
C ALA A 142 12.07 2.89 0.87
N ALA A 143 10.79 2.54 0.63
CA ALA A 143 10.32 1.18 0.69
C ALA A 143 10.98 0.34 -0.41
N TYR A 144 11.30 -0.93 -0.10
CA TYR A 144 12.01 -1.83 -1.03
C TYR A 144 11.67 -3.31 -0.80
N ASP A 145 10.80 -3.59 0.14
CA ASP A 145 10.45 -4.93 0.60
C ASP A 145 9.62 -5.72 -0.42
N LEU A 146 8.78 -5.06 -1.21
CA LEU A 146 8.05 -5.69 -2.31
C LEU A 146 8.71 -5.41 -3.66
N GLU A 147 9.11 -4.16 -3.91
CA GLU A 147 9.74 -3.75 -5.17
C GLU A 147 10.68 -2.58 -4.98
N LEU A 148 11.63 -2.43 -5.91
CA LEU A 148 12.49 -1.26 -5.95
C LEU A 148 11.72 -0.01 -6.40
N PRO A 149 12.08 1.18 -5.88
CA PRO A 149 11.49 2.44 -6.33
C PRO A 149 11.60 2.65 -7.84
N GLN A 150 10.59 3.29 -8.43
CA GLN A 150 10.50 3.50 -9.86
C GLN A 150 10.71 4.97 -10.23
N PRO A 151 11.72 5.32 -11.04
CA PRO A 151 11.89 6.69 -11.52
C PRO A 151 10.73 7.09 -12.42
N HIS A 152 10.07 8.22 -12.12
CA HIS A 152 8.98 8.75 -12.94
C HIS A 152 9.25 10.17 -13.48
N ALA A 153 10.05 10.95 -12.78
CA ALA A 153 10.39 12.32 -13.19
C ALA A 153 11.85 12.65 -12.96
N VAL A 154 12.41 13.53 -13.77
CA VAL A 154 13.69 14.17 -13.54
C VAL A 154 13.47 15.68 -13.51
N ARG A 155 13.98 16.35 -12.49
CA ARG A 155 13.98 17.79 -12.34
C ARG A 155 15.41 18.31 -12.58
N GLY A 156 15.57 19.08 -13.62
CA GLY A 156 16.84 19.75 -13.95
C GLY A 156 17.26 20.79 -12.92
N THR A 157 18.51 21.20 -12.97
CA THR A 157 19.05 22.26 -12.09
C THR A 157 18.42 23.64 -12.38
N ASP A 158 17.83 23.81 -13.54
CA ASP A 158 17.03 24.98 -13.94
C ASP A 158 15.56 24.90 -13.45
N GLY A 159 15.18 23.81 -12.80
CA GLY A 159 13.82 23.58 -12.29
C GLY A 159 12.86 22.92 -13.29
N THR A 160 13.26 22.72 -14.54
CA THR A 160 12.43 22.02 -15.54
C THR A 160 12.19 20.57 -15.15
N VAL A 161 10.97 20.06 -15.33
CA VAL A 161 10.61 18.67 -15.04
C VAL A 161 10.35 17.93 -16.35
N ARG A 162 10.92 16.74 -16.48
CA ARG A 162 10.73 15.83 -17.61
C ARG A 162 10.48 14.39 -17.13
N PRO A 163 9.88 13.52 -17.96
CA PRO A 163 9.75 12.09 -17.63
C PRO A 163 11.14 11.43 -17.44
N ALA A 164 11.22 10.49 -16.51
CA ALA A 164 12.42 9.70 -16.22
C ALA A 164 12.60 8.50 -17.17
N THR A 165 12.26 8.68 -18.45
CA THR A 165 12.39 7.62 -19.46
C THR A 165 13.83 7.16 -19.59
N GLY A 166 14.03 5.84 -19.67
CA GLY A 166 15.37 5.23 -19.77
C GLY A 166 16.13 5.13 -18.44
N LEU A 167 15.48 5.41 -17.32
CA LEU A 167 16.04 5.21 -15.99
C LEU A 167 15.39 4.02 -15.27
N ALA A 168 16.17 3.24 -14.54
CA ALA A 168 15.67 2.17 -13.68
C ALA A 168 16.53 2.01 -12.44
N VAL A 169 15.93 2.00 -11.26
CA VAL A 169 16.62 1.63 -10.02
C VAL A 169 16.93 0.14 -10.07
N THR A 170 18.19 -0.22 -9.90
CA THR A 170 18.68 -1.61 -9.98
C THR A 170 19.10 -2.17 -8.63
N GLY A 171 19.14 -1.35 -7.60
CA GLY A 171 19.44 -1.78 -6.24
C GLY A 171 19.58 -0.60 -5.29
N LEU A 172 19.42 -0.91 -4.01
CA LEU A 172 19.57 0.05 -2.91
C LEU A 172 20.64 -0.44 -1.93
N ASN A 173 21.55 0.47 -1.60
CA ASN A 173 22.36 0.40 -0.39
C ASN A 173 21.63 1.17 0.73
N ASP A 174 22.27 1.35 1.89
CA ASP A 174 21.61 2.02 3.03
C ASP A 174 21.15 3.45 2.70
N GLN A 175 22.01 4.21 1.99
CA GLN A 175 21.84 5.64 1.70
C GLN A 175 22.02 6.01 0.23
N HIS A 176 22.12 5.02 -0.65
CA HIS A 176 22.28 5.27 -2.08
C HIS A 176 21.44 4.28 -2.90
N ALA A 177 20.83 4.79 -3.97
CA ALA A 177 20.22 4.00 -5.03
C ALA A 177 21.16 3.93 -6.23
N ARG A 178 21.27 2.74 -6.80
CA ARG A 178 21.93 2.48 -8.07
C ARG A 178 20.91 2.59 -9.19
N VAL A 179 21.18 3.42 -10.19
CA VAL A 179 20.31 3.64 -11.34
C VAL A 179 21.02 3.21 -12.62
N ARG A 180 20.39 2.35 -13.39
CA ARG A 180 20.76 2.10 -14.79
C ARG A 180 20.24 3.27 -15.63
N VAL A 181 21.09 3.76 -16.51
CA VAL A 181 20.80 4.83 -17.46
C VAL A 181 20.91 4.24 -18.86
N GLU A 182 19.83 4.22 -19.63
CA GLU A 182 19.86 3.73 -21.01
C GLU A 182 20.65 4.65 -21.92
N GLU A 183 21.20 4.09 -22.99
CA GLU A 183 21.99 4.85 -23.96
C GLU A 183 21.17 6.02 -24.54
N GLY A 184 21.75 7.18 -24.62
CA GLY A 184 21.09 8.39 -25.11
C GLY A 184 20.21 9.10 -24.07
N THR A 185 20.04 8.55 -22.85
CA THR A 185 19.30 9.21 -21.79
C THR A 185 20.13 10.31 -21.13
N ALA A 186 19.59 11.52 -21.15
CA ALA A 186 20.20 12.65 -20.46
C ALA A 186 19.95 12.56 -18.94
N LEU A 187 21.02 12.56 -18.16
CA LEU A 187 20.97 12.64 -16.71
C LEU A 187 22.29 13.22 -16.22
N GLU A 188 22.28 14.28 -15.43
CA GLU A 188 23.47 14.95 -14.96
C GLU A 188 23.57 14.94 -13.43
N VAL A 189 24.80 14.99 -12.92
CA VAL A 189 25.03 15.15 -11.47
C VAL A 189 24.44 16.49 -11.01
N GLY A 190 23.70 16.46 -9.90
CA GLY A 190 22.99 17.62 -9.37
C GLY A 190 21.53 17.70 -9.77
N GLU A 191 21.08 16.99 -10.80
CA GLU A 191 19.66 16.85 -11.11
C GLU A 191 18.93 16.01 -10.04
N TRP A 192 17.64 16.18 -9.94
CA TRP A 192 16.79 15.44 -9.01
C TRP A 192 15.94 14.42 -9.76
N VAL A 193 15.85 13.22 -9.19
CA VAL A 193 15.00 12.14 -9.71
C VAL A 193 13.87 11.92 -8.73
N GLY A 194 12.63 12.04 -9.20
CA GLY A 194 11.42 11.68 -8.48
C GLY A 194 11.20 10.18 -8.59
N LEU A 195 11.18 9.51 -7.46
CA LEU A 195 10.94 8.08 -7.33
C LEU A 195 9.54 7.82 -6.79
N GLY A 196 8.75 7.07 -7.53
CA GLY A 196 7.56 6.40 -7.04
C GLY A 196 7.94 5.17 -6.23
N MET A 197 7.16 4.83 -5.23
CA MET A 197 7.47 3.74 -4.32
C MET A 197 6.37 2.69 -4.33
N SER A 198 6.74 1.47 -4.01
CA SER A 198 5.84 0.35 -3.76
C SER A 198 5.66 0.15 -2.26
N HIS A 199 4.49 -0.35 -1.84
CA HIS A 199 4.16 -0.71 -0.45
C HIS A 199 4.14 0.47 0.53
N PRO A 200 3.06 1.29 0.55
CA PRO A 200 2.94 2.47 1.42
C PRO A 200 3.15 2.18 2.92
N CYS A 201 2.83 0.97 3.37
CA CYS A 201 2.96 0.57 4.78
C CYS A 201 4.38 0.74 5.33
N THR A 202 5.40 0.62 4.49
CA THR A 202 6.81 0.72 4.86
C THR A 202 7.45 2.04 4.40
N ILE A 203 6.66 3.03 4.02
CA ILE A 203 7.10 4.39 3.69
C ILE A 203 6.92 5.32 4.90
N PHE A 204 5.74 5.27 5.52
CA PHE A 204 5.40 6.16 6.62
C PHE A 204 6.31 6.02 7.85
N ASP A 205 6.88 4.83 8.08
CA ASP A 205 7.80 4.57 9.19
C ASP A 205 9.21 5.15 8.99
N LYS A 206 9.56 5.54 7.76
CA LYS A 206 10.90 6.06 7.42
C LYS A 206 11.01 7.57 7.60
N TRP A 207 9.90 8.27 7.63
CA TRP A 207 9.87 9.73 7.63
C TRP A 207 9.02 10.26 8.77
N GLN A 208 9.61 11.06 9.66
CA GLN A 208 8.90 11.70 10.77
C GLN A 208 8.02 12.88 10.32
N ALA A 209 8.32 13.41 9.15
CA ALA A 209 7.59 14.53 8.55
C ALA A 209 7.58 14.37 7.03
N ILE A 210 6.39 14.45 6.43
CA ILE A 210 6.18 14.33 4.99
C ILE A 210 5.50 15.61 4.52
N PRO A 211 6.18 16.45 3.71
CA PRO A 211 5.55 17.64 3.15
C PRO A 211 4.39 17.29 2.23
N VAL A 212 3.26 17.98 2.38
CA VAL A 212 2.17 17.98 1.40
C VAL A 212 2.42 19.14 0.44
N VAL A 213 2.42 18.84 -0.84
CA VAL A 213 2.69 19.82 -1.89
C VAL A 213 1.48 19.97 -2.83
N ASP A 214 1.26 21.16 -3.33
CA ASP A 214 0.29 21.42 -4.41
C ASP A 214 0.88 21.08 -5.80
N ALA A 215 0.10 21.37 -6.83
CA ALA A 215 0.48 21.10 -8.23
C ALA A 215 1.73 21.88 -8.68
N ASP A 216 2.02 23.02 -8.05
CA ASP A 216 3.20 23.85 -8.33
C ASP A 216 4.43 23.40 -7.53
N GLY A 217 4.27 22.42 -6.65
CA GLY A 217 5.32 21.94 -5.74
C GLY A 217 5.53 22.81 -4.50
N THR A 218 4.60 23.73 -4.22
CA THR A 218 4.63 24.54 -3.00
C THR A 218 4.15 23.70 -1.81
N VAL A 219 4.89 23.74 -0.70
CA VAL A 219 4.50 23.04 0.53
C VAL A 219 3.29 23.76 1.14
N THR A 220 2.18 23.05 1.27
CA THR A 220 0.91 23.55 1.80
C THR A 220 0.60 23.02 3.19
N ASP A 221 1.17 21.85 3.57
CA ASP A 221 0.95 21.22 4.86
C ASP A 221 2.08 20.25 5.19
N LEU A 222 2.04 19.65 6.38
CA LEU A 222 3.03 18.69 6.87
C LEU A 222 2.34 17.53 7.60
N ILE A 223 2.46 16.33 7.06
CA ILE A 223 2.05 15.11 7.75
C ILE A 223 3.15 14.70 8.72
N ARG A 224 2.79 14.51 9.98
CA ARG A 224 3.69 13.96 11.01
C ARG A 224 3.35 12.50 11.26
N THR A 225 4.38 11.67 11.34
CA THR A 225 4.28 10.25 11.72
C THR A 225 4.80 10.05 13.13
N PHE A 226 4.36 8.98 13.78
CA PHE A 226 4.65 8.71 15.20
C PHE A 226 5.09 7.24 15.40
N PHE A 227 5.92 6.76 14.50
CA PHE A 227 6.53 5.43 14.57
C PHE A 227 7.84 5.44 15.36
#